data_229f4853722943d5eb692b6821588c9f
#
_entry.id   229f4853722943d5eb692b6821588c9f
#
_cell.length_a   1.000
_cell.length_b   1.000
_cell.length_c   1.000
_cell.angle_alpha   90.00
_cell.angle_beta   90.00
_cell.angle_gamma   90.00
#
_symmetry.space_group_name_H-M   'P 1'
#
loop_
_entity.id
_entity.type
_entity.pdbx_description
1 polymer ?
#
loop_
_entity_poly.entity_id
_entity_poly.type
_entity_poly.pdbx_seq_one_letter_code
_entity_poly.pdbx_strand_id
1 'polypeptide(L)'
;MLLGFALLLPLFAHAADKPLLRIGARVFTEQTLLAEITAQYLRTKNYEVQITGGLGSSLARSAHETGQLDLLWEYTGVSLVAYNHVTERLDSEQSYARVKELDARKGLVWLAPSKFSNTYALGLPDKVAREHPDLNSVSNLTKVLKDEADKGHVVALDTEFANRSDGLLGLVERYGMNLGRENIRQMDAGLVYTAMRNGQVFAGLVYTTDGRLDDFKLKVLEDDKHYFPDYTAAPVIRKDYLDAHPELADLLRPLAALLDNATMRALNARVDVDHQSPSTVAAEFLRQHPLN
;
A
#
# COMPACT_ATOMS: atom_id res chain seq x y z
N MET A 1 -8.35 36.81 -69.77
CA MET A 1 -9.01 35.91 -68.85
C MET A 1 -7.94 35.11 -68.14
N LEU A 2 -7.54 35.51 -66.94
CA LEU A 2 -6.58 34.76 -66.09
C LEU A 2 -7.41 33.96 -65.09
N LEU A 3 -7.39 32.62 -65.21
CA LEU A 3 -7.93 31.70 -64.20
C LEU A 3 -6.94 31.57 -63.04
N GLY A 4 -7.28 32.10 -61.88
CA GLY A 4 -6.53 31.88 -60.65
C GLY A 4 -6.85 30.48 -60.10
N PHE A 5 -5.84 29.62 -60.04
CA PHE A 5 -5.88 28.29 -59.44
C PHE A 5 -5.63 28.44 -57.95
N ALA A 6 -6.67 28.38 -57.10
CA ALA A 6 -6.53 28.38 -55.66
C ALA A 6 -6.04 26.99 -55.20
N LEU A 7 -4.79 26.89 -54.73
CA LEU A 7 -4.25 25.71 -54.08
C LEU A 7 -4.88 25.62 -52.67
N LEU A 8 -5.80 24.72 -52.49
CA LEU A 8 -6.26 24.27 -51.16
C LEU A 8 -5.18 23.33 -50.57
N LEU A 9 -4.36 23.87 -49.66
CA LEU A 9 -3.47 23.07 -48.82
C LEU A 9 -4.33 22.33 -47.79
N PRO A 10 -4.22 20.98 -47.69
CA PRO A 10 -4.90 20.26 -46.59
C PRO A 10 -4.25 20.64 -45.25
N LEU A 11 -5.02 21.22 -44.36
CA LEU A 11 -4.66 21.32 -42.93
C LEU A 11 -4.62 19.88 -42.38
N PHE A 12 -3.44 19.29 -42.29
CA PHE A 12 -3.23 18.12 -41.44
C PHE A 12 -3.39 18.57 -39.98
N ALA A 13 -4.54 18.35 -39.41
CA ALA A 13 -4.71 18.43 -37.98
C ALA A 13 -3.79 17.34 -37.36
N HIS A 14 -2.63 17.75 -36.82
CA HIS A 14 -1.86 16.89 -35.94
C HIS A 14 -2.75 16.57 -34.75
N ALA A 15 -3.20 15.33 -34.66
CA ALA A 15 -3.70 14.83 -33.38
C ALA A 15 -2.56 15.01 -32.37
N ALA A 16 -2.76 15.87 -31.38
CA ALA A 16 -1.76 16.02 -30.33
C ALA A 16 -1.48 14.64 -29.72
N ASP A 17 -0.22 14.23 -29.73
CA ASP A 17 0.20 12.96 -29.13
C ASP A 17 -0.26 12.97 -27.66
N LYS A 18 -0.83 11.83 -27.24
CA LYS A 18 -1.25 11.68 -25.86
C LYS A 18 -0.03 11.71 -24.94
N PRO A 19 -0.07 12.48 -23.85
CA PRO A 19 1.05 12.47 -22.92
C PRO A 19 1.28 11.07 -22.35
N LEU A 20 2.52 10.59 -22.41
CA LEU A 20 2.93 9.30 -21.87
C LEU A 20 3.22 9.43 -20.38
N LEU A 21 2.51 8.65 -19.56
CA LEU A 21 2.74 8.54 -18.10
C LEU A 21 3.27 7.13 -17.77
N ARG A 22 4.40 7.04 -17.09
CA ARG A 22 5.02 5.79 -16.65
C ARG A 22 4.73 5.57 -15.17
N ILE A 23 3.92 4.55 -14.87
CA ILE A 23 3.51 4.18 -13.50
C ILE A 23 4.33 3.00 -13.04
N GLY A 24 4.93 3.09 -11.84
CA GLY A 24 5.59 1.98 -11.17
C GLY A 24 4.62 1.18 -10.31
N ALA A 25 4.87 -0.14 -10.17
CA ALA A 25 4.22 -0.98 -9.18
C ALA A 25 5.22 -1.94 -8.53
N ARG A 26 5.18 -2.03 -7.18
CA ARG A 26 5.96 -3.01 -6.43
C ARG A 26 5.41 -4.42 -6.59
N VAL A 27 6.16 -5.42 -6.09
CA VAL A 27 5.90 -6.86 -6.30
C VAL A 27 4.62 -7.41 -5.63
N PHE A 28 3.82 -6.62 -4.92
CA PHE A 28 2.63 -7.10 -4.21
C PHE A 28 1.31 -6.60 -4.81
N THR A 29 0.25 -7.34 -4.57
CA THR A 29 -1.07 -7.19 -5.19
C THR A 29 -1.62 -5.78 -5.13
N GLU A 30 -1.62 -5.16 -3.95
CA GLU A 30 -2.16 -3.81 -3.76
C GLU A 30 -1.50 -2.77 -4.67
N GLN A 31 -0.18 -2.83 -4.84
CA GLN A 31 0.54 -1.91 -5.74
C GLN A 31 0.17 -2.13 -7.20
N THR A 32 -0.01 -3.40 -7.60
CA THR A 32 -0.45 -3.72 -8.97
C THR A 32 -1.87 -3.23 -9.21
N LEU A 33 -2.78 -3.40 -8.23
CA LEU A 33 -4.14 -2.89 -8.30
C LEU A 33 -4.18 -1.36 -8.39
N LEU A 34 -3.44 -0.67 -7.54
CA LEU A 34 -3.35 0.80 -7.54
C LEU A 34 -2.82 1.33 -8.89
N ALA A 35 -1.81 0.68 -9.45
CA ALA A 35 -1.28 1.03 -10.76
C ALA A 35 -2.30 0.79 -11.88
N GLU A 36 -2.99 -0.36 -11.88
CA GLU A 36 -4.02 -0.70 -12.88
C GLU A 36 -5.23 0.24 -12.79
N ILE A 37 -5.75 0.51 -11.60
CA ILE A 37 -6.86 1.45 -11.39
C ILE A 37 -6.47 2.84 -11.91
N THR A 38 -5.29 3.33 -11.54
CA THR A 38 -4.79 4.63 -11.98
C THR A 38 -4.61 4.69 -13.50
N ALA A 39 -4.00 3.66 -14.08
CA ALA A 39 -3.73 3.60 -15.51
C ALA A 39 -5.02 3.56 -16.32
N GLN A 40 -5.98 2.70 -15.94
CA GLN A 40 -7.25 2.60 -16.66
C GLN A 40 -8.06 3.89 -16.54
N TYR A 41 -8.09 4.51 -15.36
CA TYR A 41 -8.73 5.81 -15.18
C TYR A 41 -8.09 6.89 -16.05
N LEU A 42 -6.78 7.06 -16.03
CA LEU A 42 -6.09 8.11 -16.79
C LEU A 42 -6.13 7.87 -18.31
N ARG A 43 -6.23 6.62 -18.77
CA ARG A 43 -6.50 6.32 -20.18
C ARG A 43 -7.84 6.89 -20.65
N THR A 44 -8.85 6.96 -19.78
CA THR A 44 -10.13 7.64 -20.08
C THR A 44 -10.01 9.16 -20.15
N LYS A 45 -8.94 9.72 -19.57
CA LYS A 45 -8.61 11.16 -19.56
C LYS A 45 -7.56 11.53 -20.64
N ASN A 46 -7.45 10.70 -21.66
CA ASN A 46 -6.59 10.92 -22.84
C ASN A 46 -5.07 10.84 -22.53
N TYR A 47 -4.66 10.09 -21.51
CA TYR A 47 -3.25 9.76 -21.27
C TYR A 47 -2.89 8.43 -21.97
N GLU A 48 -1.67 8.32 -22.49
CA GLU A 48 -1.05 7.03 -22.74
C GLU A 48 -0.36 6.59 -21.45
N VAL A 49 -0.62 5.35 -20.97
CA VAL A 49 -0.08 4.90 -19.68
C VAL A 49 0.64 3.57 -19.85
N GLN A 50 1.89 3.53 -19.39
CA GLN A 50 2.72 2.34 -19.28
C GLN A 50 2.89 1.98 -17.81
N ILE A 51 2.72 0.68 -17.47
CA ILE A 51 2.95 0.17 -16.11
C ILE A 51 4.24 -0.66 -16.14
N THR A 52 5.14 -0.37 -15.19
CA THR A 52 6.32 -1.20 -14.89
C THR A 52 6.10 -1.85 -13.54
N GLY A 53 5.71 -3.12 -13.54
CA GLY A 53 5.41 -3.91 -12.35
C GLY A 53 6.59 -4.76 -11.87
N GLY A 54 6.40 -5.41 -10.71
CA GLY A 54 7.38 -6.37 -10.17
C GLY A 54 8.64 -5.72 -9.57
N LEU A 55 8.57 -4.45 -9.20
CA LEU A 55 9.70 -3.71 -8.69
C LEU A 55 9.91 -3.95 -7.18
N GLY A 56 11.14 -4.23 -6.76
CA GLY A 56 11.51 -4.13 -5.35
C GLY A 56 11.48 -2.67 -4.88
N SER A 57 11.24 -2.43 -3.58
CA SER A 57 11.02 -1.09 -3.03
C SER A 57 12.15 -0.10 -3.34
N SER A 58 13.40 -0.49 -3.16
CA SER A 58 14.57 0.37 -3.45
C SER A 58 14.71 0.68 -4.95
N LEU A 59 14.41 -0.29 -5.83
CA LEU A 59 14.46 -0.10 -7.28
C LEU A 59 13.34 0.84 -7.74
N ALA A 60 12.10 0.63 -7.24
CA ALA A 60 10.98 1.51 -7.54
C ALA A 60 11.27 2.96 -7.13
N ARG A 61 11.82 3.16 -5.93
CA ARG A 61 12.22 4.48 -5.43
C ARG A 61 13.29 5.11 -6.32
N SER A 62 14.36 4.40 -6.63
CA SER A 62 15.43 4.90 -7.49
C SER A 62 14.93 5.25 -8.89
N ALA A 63 14.11 4.38 -9.50
CA ALA A 63 13.52 4.62 -10.81
C ALA A 63 12.61 5.86 -10.84
N HIS A 64 11.90 6.13 -9.73
CA HIS A 64 11.07 7.31 -9.58
C HIS A 64 11.92 8.59 -9.43
N GLU A 65 12.95 8.59 -8.57
CA GLU A 65 13.84 9.73 -8.37
C GLU A 65 14.66 10.07 -9.63
N THR A 66 15.06 9.05 -10.42
CA THR A 66 15.86 9.22 -11.64
C THR A 66 15.07 9.46 -12.91
N GLY A 67 13.73 9.47 -12.82
CA GLY A 67 12.85 9.79 -13.97
C GLY A 67 12.60 8.65 -14.94
N GLN A 68 12.82 7.40 -14.53
CA GLN A 68 12.37 6.22 -15.26
C GLN A 68 10.89 5.92 -15.04
N LEU A 69 10.34 6.39 -13.91
CA LEU A 69 8.92 6.39 -13.57
C LEU A 69 8.46 7.82 -13.32
N ASP A 70 7.22 8.13 -13.67
CA ASP A 70 6.61 9.45 -13.45
C ASP A 70 5.69 9.46 -12.25
N LEU A 71 5.03 8.34 -11.95
CA LEU A 71 4.11 8.16 -10.84
C LEU A 71 4.33 6.82 -10.13
N LEU A 72 4.26 6.85 -8.79
CA LEU A 72 4.26 5.67 -7.93
C LEU A 72 3.29 5.91 -6.77
N TRP A 73 2.47 4.93 -6.43
CA TRP A 73 1.78 4.94 -5.15
C TRP A 73 2.78 4.64 -4.03
N GLU A 74 2.90 5.56 -3.08
CA GLU A 74 3.88 5.46 -2.00
C GLU A 74 3.19 5.52 -0.64
N TYR A 75 3.83 4.98 0.39
CA TYR A 75 3.32 4.92 1.75
C TYR A 75 4.13 5.84 2.66
N THR A 76 3.44 6.62 3.50
CA THR A 76 4.08 7.59 4.39
C THR A 76 5.16 6.96 5.24
N GLY A 77 4.88 5.85 5.93
CA GLY A 77 5.84 5.18 6.80
C GLY A 77 7.05 4.61 6.06
N VAL A 78 6.85 4.06 4.83
CA VAL A 78 7.98 3.58 4.02
C VAL A 78 8.88 4.75 3.64
N SER A 79 8.31 5.84 3.15
CA SER A 79 9.12 7.01 2.75
C SER A 79 9.84 7.64 3.95
N LEU A 80 9.18 7.77 5.10
CA LEU A 80 9.82 8.31 6.30
C LEU A 80 10.97 7.44 6.77
N VAL A 81 10.71 6.15 7.02
CA VAL A 81 11.67 5.28 7.70
C VAL A 81 12.74 4.78 6.74
N ALA A 82 12.34 4.19 5.59
CA ALA A 82 13.30 3.53 4.71
C ALA A 82 14.09 4.50 3.83
N TYR A 83 13.49 5.61 3.40
CA TYR A 83 14.14 6.50 2.42
C TYR A 83 14.62 7.82 2.99
N ASN A 84 14.00 8.31 4.06
CA ASN A 84 14.35 9.59 4.69
C ASN A 84 14.94 9.42 6.10
N HIS A 85 15.06 8.18 6.61
CA HIS A 85 15.67 7.84 7.89
C HIS A 85 15.10 8.61 9.10
N VAL A 86 13.80 8.91 9.04
CA VAL A 86 13.07 9.54 10.14
C VAL A 86 12.72 8.48 11.17
N THR A 87 13.19 8.69 12.41
CA THR A 87 12.96 7.76 13.53
C THR A 87 11.92 8.27 14.52
N GLU A 88 11.48 9.52 14.36
CA GLU A 88 10.43 10.12 15.18
C GLU A 88 9.10 9.43 14.94
N ARG A 89 8.32 9.29 16.01
CA ARG A 89 6.94 8.80 15.91
C ARG A 89 6.03 9.98 15.61
N LEU A 90 5.39 9.94 14.46
CA LEU A 90 4.50 10.96 13.96
C LEU A 90 3.10 10.32 13.80
N ASP A 91 2.06 11.12 14.05
CA ASP A 91 0.71 10.74 13.67
C ASP A 91 0.52 10.80 12.15
N SER A 92 -0.65 10.43 11.65
CA SER A 92 -0.91 10.34 10.21
C SER A 92 -0.76 11.68 9.49
N GLU A 93 -1.27 12.77 10.07
CA GLU A 93 -1.20 14.12 9.49
C GLU A 93 0.26 14.63 9.47
N GLN A 94 0.96 14.48 10.58
CA GLN A 94 2.38 14.82 10.71
C GLN A 94 3.25 14.01 9.76
N SER A 95 2.97 12.69 9.64
CA SER A 95 3.67 11.79 8.73
C SER A 95 3.53 12.26 7.29
N TYR A 96 2.31 12.56 6.87
CA TYR A 96 2.04 13.03 5.51
C TYR A 96 2.68 14.41 5.24
N ALA A 97 2.58 15.36 6.16
CA ALA A 97 3.24 16.66 6.03
C ALA A 97 4.77 16.52 5.93
N ARG A 98 5.34 15.64 6.72
CA ARG A 98 6.80 15.42 6.77
C ARG A 98 7.33 14.76 5.49
N VAL A 99 6.66 13.75 4.95
CA VAL A 99 7.09 13.14 3.67
C VAL A 99 7.01 14.13 2.52
N LYS A 100 5.96 14.96 2.46
CA LYS A 100 5.85 16.00 1.44
C LYS A 100 7.05 16.94 1.44
N GLU A 101 7.46 17.39 2.63
CA GLU A 101 8.62 18.28 2.79
C GLU A 101 9.91 17.61 2.34
N LEU A 102 10.16 16.38 2.81
CA LEU A 102 11.42 15.68 2.56
C LEU A 102 11.56 15.24 1.10
N ASP A 103 10.50 14.68 0.53
CA ASP A 103 10.51 14.17 -0.83
C ASP A 103 10.45 15.29 -1.88
N ALA A 104 9.89 16.47 -1.55
CA ALA A 104 9.95 17.63 -2.43
C ALA A 104 11.40 18.03 -2.77
N ARG A 105 12.34 17.85 -1.84
CA ARG A 105 13.77 18.10 -2.06
C ARG A 105 14.40 17.14 -3.06
N LYS A 106 13.74 16.01 -3.31
CA LYS A 106 14.11 14.98 -4.29
C LYS A 106 13.30 15.07 -5.59
N GLY A 107 12.53 16.16 -5.76
CA GLY A 107 11.69 16.37 -6.93
C GLY A 107 10.44 15.50 -6.98
N LEU A 108 9.99 14.97 -5.84
CA LEU A 108 8.79 14.13 -5.74
C LEU A 108 7.67 14.90 -5.02
N VAL A 109 6.48 14.90 -5.62
CA VAL A 109 5.31 15.62 -5.11
C VAL A 109 4.26 14.61 -4.66
N TRP A 110 3.94 14.61 -3.38
CA TRP A 110 2.85 13.84 -2.80
C TRP A 110 1.52 14.55 -3.07
N LEU A 111 0.62 13.88 -3.81
CA LEU A 111 -0.73 14.36 -4.09
C LEU A 111 -1.68 13.99 -2.93
N ALA A 112 -2.96 14.32 -3.08
CA ALA A 112 -3.97 14.03 -2.04
C ALA A 112 -3.90 12.56 -1.58
N PRO A 113 -3.84 12.30 -0.26
CA PRO A 113 -3.74 10.94 0.26
C PRO A 113 -5.05 10.18 0.08
N SER A 114 -4.94 8.87 0.04
CA SER A 114 -6.08 7.97 0.19
C SER A 114 -6.62 7.97 1.63
N LYS A 115 -7.70 7.23 1.85
CA LYS A 115 -8.27 7.00 3.18
C LYS A 115 -7.86 5.66 3.78
N PHE A 116 -6.92 4.95 3.15
CA PHE A 116 -6.41 3.70 3.69
C PHE A 116 -4.96 3.83 4.16
N SER A 117 -4.64 3.04 5.15
CA SER A 117 -3.28 2.85 5.67
C SER A 117 -2.97 1.36 5.68
N ASN A 118 -2.00 0.93 4.89
CA ASN A 118 -1.55 -0.47 4.86
C ASN A 118 -0.45 -0.68 5.88
N THR A 119 -0.82 -0.63 7.16
CA THR A 119 0.13 -0.82 8.26
C THR A 119 0.20 -2.27 8.71
N TYR A 120 1.22 -2.59 9.48
CA TYR A 120 1.31 -3.84 10.21
C TYR A 120 0.31 -3.89 11.36
N ALA A 121 -0.13 -5.09 11.69
CA ALA A 121 -0.87 -5.38 12.91
C ALA A 121 -0.57 -6.80 13.38
N LEU A 122 -0.94 -7.13 14.62
CA LEU A 122 -1.02 -8.52 15.06
C LEU A 122 -2.47 -8.99 14.91
N GLY A 123 -2.62 -10.22 14.43
CA GLY A 123 -3.92 -10.86 14.25
C GLY A 123 -4.01 -12.20 14.96
N LEU A 124 -5.23 -12.64 15.22
CA LEU A 124 -5.54 -13.93 15.80
C LEU A 124 -6.27 -14.82 14.81
N PRO A 125 -5.96 -16.12 14.76
CA PRO A 125 -6.84 -17.11 14.14
C PRO A 125 -8.25 -17.07 14.73
N ASP A 126 -9.27 -17.33 13.91
CA ASP A 126 -10.68 -17.39 14.32
C ASP A 126 -10.92 -18.27 15.57
N LYS A 127 -10.28 -19.44 15.63
CA LYS A 127 -10.34 -20.32 16.79
C LYS A 127 -9.84 -19.64 18.06
N VAL A 128 -8.64 -19.03 18.00
CA VAL A 128 -8.04 -18.34 19.16
C VAL A 128 -8.90 -17.15 19.58
N ALA A 129 -9.43 -16.39 18.62
CA ALA A 129 -10.31 -15.26 18.92
C ALA A 129 -11.61 -15.66 19.65
N ARG A 130 -12.13 -16.85 19.35
CA ARG A 130 -13.30 -17.40 20.08
C ARG A 130 -12.96 -17.95 21.45
N GLU A 131 -11.80 -18.58 21.61
CA GLU A 131 -11.33 -19.11 22.89
C GLU A 131 -10.91 -17.98 23.85
N HIS A 132 -10.49 -16.82 23.30
CA HIS A 132 -10.06 -15.64 24.06
C HIS A 132 -10.86 -14.39 23.62
N PRO A 133 -12.16 -14.27 23.97
CA PRO A 133 -13.02 -13.18 23.50
C PRO A 133 -12.55 -11.80 23.94
N ASP A 134 -11.88 -11.70 25.07
CA ASP A 134 -11.35 -10.45 25.66
C ASP A 134 -9.99 -10.05 25.08
N LEU A 135 -9.39 -10.87 24.23
CA LEU A 135 -8.12 -10.57 23.58
C LEU A 135 -8.36 -9.63 22.39
N ASN A 136 -8.41 -8.31 22.66
CA ASN A 136 -8.76 -7.28 21.67
C ASN A 136 -7.59 -6.37 21.30
N SER A 137 -6.51 -6.36 22.10
CA SER A 137 -5.36 -5.47 21.86
C SER A 137 -4.02 -6.20 21.96
N VAL A 138 -2.97 -5.56 21.49
CA VAL A 138 -1.60 -6.08 21.62
C VAL A 138 -1.18 -6.16 23.09
N SER A 139 -1.64 -5.25 23.96
CA SER A 139 -1.40 -5.35 25.40
C SER A 139 -2.10 -6.58 26.02
N ASN A 140 -3.32 -6.90 25.56
CA ASN A 140 -4.00 -8.14 26.03
C ASN A 140 -3.24 -9.38 25.55
N LEU A 141 -2.75 -9.40 24.28
CA LEU A 141 -1.91 -10.49 23.78
C LEU A 141 -0.65 -10.66 24.63
N THR A 142 0.04 -9.56 24.93
CA THR A 142 1.24 -9.58 25.79
C THR A 142 0.98 -10.22 27.13
N LYS A 143 -0.18 -9.91 27.75
CA LYS A 143 -0.58 -10.50 29.04
C LYS A 143 -0.81 -12.01 28.91
N VAL A 144 -1.55 -12.45 27.89
CA VAL A 144 -1.82 -13.89 27.65
C VAL A 144 -0.51 -14.64 27.40
N LEU A 145 0.38 -14.12 26.57
CA LEU A 145 1.69 -14.74 26.30
C LEU A 145 2.55 -14.88 27.57
N LYS A 146 2.41 -13.98 28.53
CA LYS A 146 3.09 -14.03 29.82
C LYS A 146 2.43 -15.02 30.79
N ASP A 147 1.11 -14.92 30.94
CA ASP A 147 0.35 -15.71 31.91
C ASP A 147 0.26 -17.19 31.49
N GLU A 148 0.35 -17.46 30.20
CA GLU A 148 0.29 -18.79 29.58
C GLU A 148 1.64 -19.21 28.95
N ALA A 149 2.75 -18.74 29.48
CA ALA A 149 4.09 -19.03 28.94
C ALA A 149 4.41 -20.53 28.84
N ASP A 150 3.87 -21.34 29.73
CA ASP A 150 3.97 -22.80 29.77
C ASP A 150 3.25 -23.50 28.61
N LYS A 151 2.28 -22.85 27.98
CA LYS A 151 1.56 -23.39 26.81
C LYS A 151 2.35 -23.30 25.50
N GLY A 152 3.48 -22.57 25.50
CA GLY A 152 4.36 -22.47 24.33
C GLY A 152 3.71 -21.83 23.12
N HIS A 153 2.92 -20.77 23.32
CA HIS A 153 2.25 -20.06 22.25
C HIS A 153 3.24 -19.52 21.20
N VAL A 154 2.96 -19.76 19.94
CA VAL A 154 3.80 -19.36 18.81
C VAL A 154 3.19 -18.17 18.08
N VAL A 155 4.00 -17.14 17.84
CA VAL A 155 3.66 -15.98 17.01
C VAL A 155 4.40 -16.07 15.67
N ALA A 156 3.67 -16.05 14.57
CA ALA A 156 4.24 -16.04 13.23
C ALA A 156 4.49 -14.60 12.75
N LEU A 157 5.65 -14.35 12.18
CA LEU A 157 6.06 -13.05 11.67
C LEU A 157 6.66 -13.22 10.28
N ASP A 158 6.49 -12.23 9.41
CA ASP A 158 7.28 -12.22 8.20
C ASP A 158 8.76 -11.91 8.49
N THR A 159 9.61 -12.42 7.62
CA THR A 159 11.06 -12.34 7.80
C THR A 159 11.57 -10.89 7.72
N GLU A 160 10.93 -10.04 6.93
CA GLU A 160 11.32 -8.63 6.82
C GLU A 160 11.06 -7.91 8.14
N PHE A 161 9.83 -7.98 8.67
CA PHE A 161 9.47 -7.36 9.94
C PHE A 161 10.32 -7.89 11.10
N ALA A 162 10.57 -9.19 11.13
CA ALA A 162 11.35 -9.81 12.20
C ALA A 162 12.79 -9.27 12.29
N ASN A 163 13.37 -8.81 11.18
CA ASN A 163 14.77 -8.37 11.09
C ASN A 163 14.96 -6.85 10.97
N ARG A 164 13.89 -6.07 10.85
CA ARG A 164 13.96 -4.61 10.78
C ARG A 164 14.21 -4.01 12.17
N SER A 165 14.90 -2.88 12.21
CA SER A 165 15.14 -2.13 13.46
C SER A 165 13.84 -1.59 14.09
N ASP A 166 12.85 -1.25 13.24
CA ASP A 166 11.49 -0.83 13.63
C ASP A 166 10.47 -1.98 13.60
N GLY A 167 10.95 -3.23 13.67
CA GLY A 167 10.16 -4.45 13.64
C GLY A 167 9.98 -5.13 14.98
N LEU A 168 10.28 -6.43 15.03
CA LEU A 168 10.01 -7.27 16.22
C LEU A 168 10.65 -6.74 17.50
N LEU A 169 11.93 -6.34 17.46
CA LEU A 169 12.64 -5.92 18.69
C LEU A 169 11.99 -4.70 19.34
N GLY A 170 11.64 -3.70 18.54
CA GLY A 170 10.94 -2.52 19.04
C GLY A 170 9.52 -2.83 19.51
N LEU A 171 8.80 -3.76 18.87
CA LEU A 171 7.49 -4.23 19.30
C LEU A 171 7.56 -4.89 20.68
N VAL A 172 8.52 -5.80 20.84
CA VAL A 172 8.78 -6.52 22.10
C VAL A 172 9.08 -5.52 23.24
N GLU A 173 9.96 -4.55 22.97
CA GLU A 173 10.31 -3.51 23.93
C GLU A 173 9.10 -2.63 24.29
N ARG A 174 8.37 -2.14 23.29
CA ARG A 174 7.22 -1.23 23.47
C ARG A 174 6.12 -1.84 24.31
N TYR A 175 5.83 -3.13 24.09
CA TYR A 175 4.76 -3.84 24.78
C TYR A 175 5.23 -4.62 25.99
N GLY A 176 6.53 -4.80 26.19
CA GLY A 176 7.10 -5.65 27.24
C GLY A 176 6.74 -7.13 27.03
N MET A 177 6.74 -7.59 25.77
CA MET A 177 6.41 -8.97 25.41
C MET A 177 7.51 -9.93 25.90
N ASN A 178 7.08 -11.07 26.41
CA ASN A 178 8.00 -12.18 26.71
C ASN A 178 7.92 -13.21 25.57
N LEU A 179 8.72 -13.00 24.52
CA LEU A 179 8.84 -13.88 23.37
C LEU A 179 10.25 -14.43 23.26
N GLY A 180 10.43 -15.71 23.61
CA GLY A 180 11.65 -16.46 23.34
C GLY A 180 11.74 -16.87 21.85
N ARG A 181 12.89 -17.40 21.45
CA ARG A 181 13.09 -17.91 20.09
C ARG A 181 12.09 -19.02 19.73
N GLU A 182 11.74 -19.85 20.70
CA GLU A 182 10.78 -20.95 20.57
C GLU A 182 9.34 -20.45 20.32
N ASN A 183 9.04 -19.23 20.74
CA ASN A 183 7.73 -18.59 20.54
C ASN A 183 7.61 -17.84 19.20
N ILE A 184 8.69 -17.74 18.44
CA ILE A 184 8.71 -16.98 17.19
C ILE A 184 8.88 -17.92 16.01
N ARG A 185 8.04 -17.80 15.00
CA ARG A 185 8.18 -18.49 13.72
C ARG A 185 8.24 -17.47 12.59
N GLN A 186 9.42 -17.37 11.98
CA GLN A 186 9.64 -16.51 10.81
C GLN A 186 9.33 -17.28 9.54
N MET A 187 8.59 -16.65 8.61
CA MET A 187 8.25 -17.22 7.32
C MET A 187 7.94 -16.12 6.29
N ASP A 188 7.64 -16.50 5.06
CA ASP A 188 7.10 -15.59 4.06
C ASP A 188 5.76 -15.01 4.53
N ALA A 189 5.50 -13.72 4.22
CA ALA A 189 4.29 -13.01 4.65
C ALA A 189 3.00 -13.76 4.27
N GLY A 190 2.95 -14.34 3.05
CA GLY A 190 1.80 -15.12 2.60
C GLY A 190 1.57 -16.39 3.41
N LEU A 191 2.65 -17.02 3.90
CA LEU A 191 2.58 -18.23 4.71
C LEU A 191 2.09 -17.95 6.14
N VAL A 192 2.29 -16.75 6.69
CA VAL A 192 1.75 -16.36 8.00
C VAL A 192 0.24 -16.53 8.02
N TYR A 193 -0.47 -16.01 7.01
CA TYR A 193 -1.94 -16.15 6.91
C TYR A 193 -2.38 -17.61 6.83
N THR A 194 -1.67 -18.43 6.06
CA THR A 194 -1.94 -19.85 5.94
C THR A 194 -1.74 -20.59 7.26
N ALA A 195 -0.65 -20.29 7.97
CA ALA A 195 -0.38 -20.85 9.30
C ALA A 195 -1.45 -20.46 10.32
N MET A 196 -1.93 -19.21 10.28
CA MET A 196 -3.03 -18.74 11.13
C MET A 196 -4.34 -19.46 10.80
N ARG A 197 -4.73 -19.52 9.53
CA ARG A 197 -5.94 -20.24 9.09
C ARG A 197 -5.94 -21.70 9.51
N ASN A 198 -4.80 -22.34 9.44
CA ASN A 198 -4.65 -23.77 9.80
C ASN A 198 -4.48 -24.00 11.31
N GLY A 199 -4.52 -22.94 12.15
CA GLY A 199 -4.36 -23.06 13.60
C GLY A 199 -2.97 -23.53 14.06
N GLN A 200 -1.94 -23.31 13.24
CA GLN A 200 -0.56 -23.73 13.52
C GLN A 200 0.18 -22.72 14.42
N VAL A 201 -0.39 -21.53 14.62
CA VAL A 201 0.16 -20.46 15.43
C VAL A 201 -0.94 -19.79 16.23
N PHE A 202 -0.57 -19.20 17.36
CA PHE A 202 -1.49 -18.51 18.28
C PHE A 202 -1.85 -17.10 17.78
N ALA A 203 -0.88 -16.40 17.24
CA ALA A 203 -1.05 -15.07 16.62
C ALA A 203 -0.10 -14.94 15.43
N GLY A 204 -0.33 -13.93 14.59
CA GLY A 204 0.56 -13.65 13.47
C GLY A 204 0.56 -12.18 13.08
N LEU A 205 1.64 -11.77 12.43
CA LEU A 205 1.74 -10.45 11.82
C LEU A 205 0.86 -10.41 10.57
N VAL A 206 0.08 -9.36 10.44
CA VAL A 206 -0.82 -9.15 9.30
C VAL A 206 -0.71 -7.72 8.79
N TYR A 207 -1.19 -7.49 7.58
CA TYR A 207 -1.32 -6.18 6.96
C TYR A 207 -2.79 -5.76 6.95
N THR A 208 -3.10 -4.53 7.35
CA THR A 208 -4.49 -4.09 7.61
C THR A 208 -5.37 -4.01 6.37
N THR A 209 -4.79 -4.03 5.18
CA THR A 209 -5.49 -4.04 3.88
C THR A 209 -5.47 -5.39 3.17
N ASP A 210 -4.92 -6.44 3.80
CA ASP A 210 -4.85 -7.78 3.20
C ASP A 210 -6.23 -8.43 3.15
N GLY A 211 -6.65 -8.88 1.96
CA GLY A 211 -7.95 -9.48 1.73
C GLY A 211 -8.19 -10.79 2.48
N ARG A 212 -7.12 -11.52 2.82
CA ARG A 212 -7.20 -12.77 3.60
C ARG A 212 -7.64 -12.57 5.04
N LEU A 213 -7.62 -11.33 5.56
CA LEU A 213 -8.13 -11.03 6.90
C LEU A 213 -9.60 -11.43 7.05
N ASP A 214 -10.43 -10.98 6.11
CA ASP A 214 -11.86 -11.23 6.14
C ASP A 214 -12.18 -12.67 5.72
N ASP A 215 -11.52 -13.19 4.67
CA ASP A 215 -11.75 -14.54 4.15
C ASP A 215 -11.38 -15.63 5.18
N PHE A 216 -10.25 -15.47 5.88
CA PHE A 216 -9.81 -16.41 6.92
C PHE A 216 -10.39 -16.08 8.30
N LYS A 217 -11.26 -15.07 8.42
CA LYS A 217 -11.87 -14.62 9.67
C LYS A 217 -10.83 -14.32 10.75
N LEU A 218 -9.75 -13.65 10.35
CA LEU A 218 -8.69 -13.28 11.29
C LEU A 218 -9.12 -12.03 12.07
N LYS A 219 -8.98 -12.06 13.39
CA LYS A 219 -9.26 -10.92 14.25
C LYS A 219 -8.02 -10.05 14.37
N VAL A 220 -8.07 -8.84 13.85
CA VAL A 220 -6.99 -7.84 14.01
C VAL A 220 -7.05 -7.27 15.42
N LEU A 221 -5.90 -7.21 16.10
CA LEU A 221 -5.75 -6.62 17.42
C LEU A 221 -5.48 -5.12 17.32
N GLU A 222 -6.05 -4.36 18.26
CA GLU A 222 -5.77 -2.95 18.44
C GLU A 222 -4.31 -2.72 18.86
N ASP A 223 -3.61 -1.82 18.18
CA ASP A 223 -2.30 -1.32 18.58
C ASP A 223 -2.44 -0.21 19.63
N ASP A 224 -2.85 -0.58 20.84
CA ASP A 224 -3.22 0.33 21.92
C ASP A 224 -2.06 1.18 22.49
N LYS A 225 -0.81 0.89 22.09
CA LYS A 225 0.36 1.72 22.40
C LYS A 225 0.94 2.43 21.18
N HIS A 226 0.23 2.38 20.04
CA HIS A 226 0.62 3.04 18.79
C HIS A 226 2.08 2.74 18.39
N TYR A 227 2.41 1.45 18.31
CA TYR A 227 3.74 1.00 17.91
C TYR A 227 3.93 1.07 16.41
N PHE A 228 2.95 0.58 15.63
CA PHE A 228 3.07 0.51 14.20
C PHE A 228 2.94 1.90 13.58
N PRO A 229 3.85 2.30 12.67
CA PRO A 229 3.75 3.58 11.99
C PRO A 229 2.51 3.67 11.11
N ASP A 230 2.07 4.89 10.80
CA ASP A 230 1.09 5.11 9.75
C ASP A 230 1.69 4.82 8.36
N TYR A 231 0.96 4.09 7.54
CA TYR A 231 1.31 3.79 6.17
C TYR A 231 0.20 4.24 5.21
N THR A 232 -0.29 5.47 5.40
CA THR A 232 -1.25 6.07 4.47
C THR A 232 -0.65 6.15 3.08
N ALA A 233 -1.38 5.63 2.08
CA ALA A 233 -0.94 5.65 0.70
C ALA A 233 -1.35 6.93 -0.02
N ALA A 234 -0.49 7.41 -0.90
CA ALA A 234 -0.80 8.52 -1.80
C ALA A 234 -0.14 8.32 -3.16
N PRO A 235 -0.72 8.85 -4.24
CA PRO A 235 -0.01 8.96 -5.50
C PRO A 235 1.09 10.02 -5.35
N VAL A 236 2.31 9.64 -5.69
CA VAL A 236 3.47 10.51 -5.71
C VAL A 236 3.95 10.65 -7.15
N ILE A 237 4.14 11.89 -7.59
CA ILE A 237 4.47 12.19 -8.98
C ILE A 237 5.74 13.03 -9.04
N ARG A 238 6.53 12.87 -10.08
CA ARG A 238 7.68 13.73 -10.30
C ARG A 238 7.26 15.16 -10.53
N LYS A 239 8.00 16.08 -9.93
CA LYS A 239 7.69 17.53 -10.01
C LYS A 239 7.70 18.04 -11.46
N ASP A 240 8.70 17.69 -12.25
CA ASP A 240 8.82 18.12 -13.65
C ASP A 240 7.67 17.59 -14.52
N TYR A 241 7.21 16.36 -14.27
CA TYR A 241 6.05 15.81 -14.97
C TYR A 241 4.75 16.51 -14.54
N LEU A 242 4.58 16.75 -13.24
CA LEU A 242 3.41 17.49 -12.72
C LEU A 242 3.37 18.93 -13.18
N ASP A 243 4.52 19.61 -13.27
CA ASP A 243 4.60 20.99 -13.78
C ASP A 243 4.14 21.07 -15.25
N ALA A 244 4.38 20.01 -16.04
CA ALA A 244 3.90 19.91 -17.42
C ALA A 244 2.42 19.45 -17.52
N HIS A 245 1.89 18.78 -16.51
CA HIS A 245 0.55 18.19 -16.44
C HIS A 245 -0.14 18.48 -15.10
N PRO A 246 -0.39 19.76 -14.74
CA PRO A 246 -0.89 20.14 -13.43
C PRO A 246 -2.30 19.60 -13.12
N GLU A 247 -3.10 19.27 -14.14
CA GLU A 247 -4.43 18.69 -14.01
C GLU A 247 -4.42 17.31 -13.31
N LEU A 248 -3.29 16.60 -13.30
CA LEU A 248 -3.17 15.28 -12.66
C LEU A 248 -3.48 15.33 -11.16
N ALA A 249 -3.17 16.44 -10.50
CA ALA A 249 -3.50 16.59 -9.08
C ALA A 249 -5.00 16.58 -8.83
N ASP A 250 -5.78 17.23 -9.69
CA ASP A 250 -7.24 17.26 -9.60
C ASP A 250 -7.89 15.97 -10.08
N LEU A 251 -7.34 15.34 -11.11
CA LEU A 251 -7.81 14.03 -11.59
C LEU A 251 -7.61 12.92 -10.55
N LEU A 252 -6.47 12.87 -9.88
CA LEU A 252 -6.14 11.78 -8.94
C LEU A 252 -6.77 11.98 -7.55
N ARG A 253 -7.17 13.19 -7.17
CA ARG A 253 -7.79 13.46 -5.87
C ARG A 253 -9.09 12.64 -5.63
N PRO A 254 -10.09 12.64 -6.53
CA PRO A 254 -11.28 11.84 -6.33
C PRO A 254 -11.00 10.33 -6.36
N LEU A 255 -10.03 9.87 -7.16
CA LEU A 255 -9.61 8.48 -7.16
C LEU A 255 -9.06 8.05 -5.79
N ALA A 256 -8.12 8.84 -5.23
CA ALA A 256 -7.55 8.56 -3.91
C ALA A 256 -8.63 8.56 -2.81
N ALA A 257 -9.61 9.45 -2.90
CA ALA A 257 -10.69 9.56 -1.92
C ALA A 257 -11.65 8.35 -1.88
N LEU A 258 -11.72 7.54 -2.94
CA LEU A 258 -12.52 6.30 -3.00
C LEU A 258 -11.85 5.13 -2.28
N LEU A 259 -10.53 5.20 -2.07
CA LEU A 259 -9.75 4.10 -1.54
C LEU A 259 -9.62 4.22 -0.02
N ASP A 260 -10.41 3.44 0.71
CA ASP A 260 -10.31 3.23 2.15
C ASP A 260 -9.88 1.79 2.48
N ASN A 261 -9.66 1.47 3.76
CA ASN A 261 -9.20 0.15 4.17
C ASN A 261 -10.15 -0.97 3.76
N ALA A 262 -11.46 -0.75 3.86
CA ALA A 262 -12.46 -1.77 3.50
C ALA A 262 -12.46 -2.02 1.98
N THR A 263 -12.43 -0.94 1.18
CA THR A 263 -12.31 -1.01 -0.26
C THR A 263 -11.06 -1.76 -0.69
N MET A 264 -9.89 -1.40 -0.11
CA MET A 264 -8.64 -2.07 -0.46
C MET A 264 -8.62 -3.54 -0.07
N ARG A 265 -9.13 -3.92 1.11
CA ARG A 265 -9.28 -5.35 1.47
C ARG A 265 -10.14 -6.11 0.46
N ALA A 266 -11.28 -5.54 0.08
CA ALA A 266 -12.18 -6.18 -0.89
C ALA A 266 -11.52 -6.33 -2.28
N LEU A 267 -10.76 -5.33 -2.74
CA LEU A 267 -10.03 -5.40 -4.01
C LEU A 267 -8.89 -6.41 -3.96
N ASN A 268 -8.10 -6.40 -2.89
CA ASN A 268 -7.01 -7.34 -2.68
C ASN A 268 -7.54 -8.79 -2.59
N ALA A 269 -8.64 -9.03 -1.88
CA ALA A 269 -9.27 -10.35 -1.77
C ALA A 269 -9.64 -10.93 -3.14
N ARG A 270 -10.18 -10.12 -4.04
CA ARG A 270 -10.55 -10.55 -5.39
C ARG A 270 -9.35 -11.08 -6.19
N VAL A 271 -8.16 -10.53 -5.94
CA VAL A 271 -6.94 -11.02 -6.60
C VAL A 271 -6.32 -12.18 -5.83
N ASP A 272 -6.10 -12.04 -4.53
CA ASP A 272 -5.31 -12.99 -3.73
C ASP A 272 -6.10 -14.25 -3.34
N VAL A 273 -7.43 -14.14 -3.21
CA VAL A 273 -8.33 -15.22 -2.81
C VAL A 273 -9.13 -15.77 -3.99
N ASP A 274 -9.79 -14.88 -4.76
CA ASP A 274 -10.64 -15.27 -5.89
C ASP A 274 -9.85 -15.47 -7.20
N HIS A 275 -8.53 -15.19 -7.19
CA HIS A 275 -7.63 -15.37 -8.33
C HIS A 275 -8.03 -14.59 -9.59
N GLN A 276 -8.71 -13.46 -9.44
CA GLN A 276 -9.04 -12.56 -10.54
C GLN A 276 -7.82 -11.75 -10.97
N SER A 277 -7.73 -11.37 -12.25
CA SER A 277 -6.63 -10.51 -12.68
C SER A 277 -6.76 -9.10 -12.11
N PRO A 278 -5.66 -8.45 -11.69
CA PRO A 278 -5.70 -7.06 -11.21
C PRO A 278 -6.36 -6.10 -12.20
N SER A 279 -6.14 -6.30 -13.50
CA SER A 279 -6.74 -5.49 -14.56
C SER A 279 -8.27 -5.64 -14.63
N THR A 280 -8.80 -6.85 -14.45
CA THR A 280 -10.26 -7.09 -14.37
C THR A 280 -10.87 -6.43 -13.15
N VAL A 281 -10.23 -6.60 -11.99
CA VAL A 281 -10.68 -6.01 -10.73
C VAL A 281 -10.71 -4.48 -10.82
N ALA A 282 -9.66 -3.88 -11.39
CA ALA A 282 -9.57 -2.44 -11.63
C ALA A 282 -10.68 -1.92 -12.56
N ALA A 283 -10.93 -2.62 -13.67
CA ALA A 283 -11.98 -2.24 -14.62
C ALA A 283 -13.39 -2.24 -13.99
N GLU A 284 -13.69 -3.27 -13.20
CA GLU A 284 -14.98 -3.37 -12.51
C GLU A 284 -15.14 -2.34 -11.39
N PHE A 285 -14.06 -2.08 -10.63
CA PHE A 285 -14.04 -1.03 -9.62
C PHE A 285 -14.38 0.34 -10.23
N LEU A 286 -13.70 0.71 -11.31
CA LEU A 286 -13.96 1.99 -12.00
C LEU A 286 -15.35 2.08 -12.62
N ARG A 287 -15.90 0.96 -13.11
CA ARG A 287 -17.27 0.90 -13.61
C ARG A 287 -18.31 1.12 -12.51
N GLN A 288 -18.05 0.63 -11.30
CA GLN A 288 -18.92 0.80 -10.13
C GLN A 288 -18.79 2.20 -9.50
N HIS A 289 -17.65 2.85 -9.68
CA HIS A 289 -17.32 4.16 -9.12
C HIS A 289 -16.91 5.13 -10.24
N PRO A 290 -17.86 5.59 -11.08
CA PRO A 290 -17.53 6.47 -12.20
C PRO A 290 -16.96 7.79 -11.69
N LEU A 291 -15.78 8.16 -12.22
CA LEU A 291 -15.10 9.42 -11.95
C LEU A 291 -15.27 10.34 -13.16
N ASN A 292 -15.91 11.48 -12.95
CA ASN A 292 -16.17 12.48 -14.00
C ASN A 292 -14.94 13.31 -14.33
#